data_9bf18d14ffe7b5f90667578b3e761b92
#
_entry.id   9bf18d14ffe7b5f90667578b3e761b92
#
_cell.length_a   1.000
_cell.length_b   1.000
_cell.length_c   1.000
_cell.angle_alpha   90.00
_cell.angle_beta   90.00
_cell.angle_gamma   90.00
#
_symmetry.space_group_name_H-M   'P 1'
#
loop_
_entity.id
_entity.type
_entity.pdbx_description
1 polymer ?
#
loop_
_entity_poly.entity_id
_entity_poly.type
_entity_poly.pdbx_seq_one_letter_code
_entity_poly.pdbx_strand_id
1 'polypeptide(L)'
;MASVLDGLRKKLNKAYEDKGIEGDVFHIGVSEDKFKSTFSLGSPSLDMLTYNSIPEGIFIEVVGPESSGKTTLAFKIASDFIKKEKQKPKEERRHIMFVDAEGTADPYWAKVSSGYDMNDTGIETLYETPLGASAEEILTDVATAVQTGKIGLVIFDSLVSIAPKQVNGESMEKKDMGGVAKLMSDFVRRNTGLFHRYRTTFIGINGIYYSVDGYGNPERTSGGTAWKRACSLRLKTKRGPCYDKDGKELKDTDPGAIGHIIEVALLKTKFCRWDRKLGRCHLDYTRGFDILQDTIDVATFFGIIQNVSQGHYIVTDPDSGEPISEKIKGKANIKPFFEEHLDVWKRVYDKVYEMMSRKDNPNDVSFEKMLNINVEELFGINFEQEAEENG
;
A
#
# COMPACT_ATOMS: atom_id res chain seq x y z
N MET A 1 -40.13 -18.95 11.73
CA MET A 1 -40.73 -17.59 11.87
C MET A 1 -39.76 -16.58 11.30
N ALA A 2 -40.18 -15.88 10.23
CA ALA A 2 -39.36 -14.74 9.77
C ALA A 2 -39.29 -13.72 10.89
N SER A 3 -38.10 -13.27 11.26
CA SER A 3 -37.93 -12.31 12.34
C SER A 3 -38.56 -10.96 11.93
N VAL A 4 -39.00 -10.16 12.89
CA VAL A 4 -39.47 -8.79 12.66
C VAL A 4 -38.42 -7.99 11.88
N LEU A 5 -37.15 -8.31 12.10
CA LEU A 5 -35.99 -7.71 11.40
C LEU A 5 -35.94 -8.09 9.91
N ASP A 6 -36.36 -9.30 9.52
CA ASP A 6 -36.41 -9.69 8.10
C ASP A 6 -37.43 -8.90 7.30
N GLY A 7 -38.59 -8.63 7.92
CA GLY A 7 -39.60 -7.76 7.31
C GLY A 7 -39.13 -6.32 7.16
N LEU A 8 -38.46 -5.78 8.18
CA LEU A 8 -37.87 -4.44 8.17
C LEU A 8 -36.76 -4.35 7.11
N ARG A 9 -35.84 -5.32 7.06
CA ARG A 9 -34.77 -5.40 6.05
C ARG A 9 -35.32 -5.33 4.63
N LYS A 10 -36.31 -6.17 4.31
CA LYS A 10 -36.94 -6.20 2.98
C LYS A 10 -37.57 -4.83 2.64
N LYS A 11 -38.25 -4.21 3.60
CA LYS A 11 -38.88 -2.88 3.41
C LYS A 11 -37.84 -1.80 3.15
N LEU A 12 -36.76 -1.79 3.91
CA LEU A 12 -35.69 -0.79 3.77
C LEU A 12 -34.89 -1.00 2.48
N ASN A 13 -34.54 -2.22 2.13
CA ASN A 13 -33.83 -2.51 0.88
C ASN A 13 -34.67 -2.09 -0.33
N LYS A 14 -35.97 -2.40 -0.34
CA LYS A 14 -36.88 -1.95 -1.38
C LYS A 14 -36.95 -0.42 -1.50
N ALA A 15 -36.97 0.31 -0.38
CA ALA A 15 -36.99 1.79 -0.39
C ALA A 15 -35.72 2.41 -0.98
N TYR A 16 -34.57 1.70 -0.96
CA TYR A 16 -33.35 2.12 -1.62
C TYR A 16 -33.30 1.69 -3.09
N GLU A 17 -33.83 0.51 -3.41
CA GLU A 17 -34.00 0.05 -4.79
C GLU A 17 -34.90 1.01 -5.58
N ASP A 18 -35.99 1.47 -4.98
CA ASP A 18 -36.91 2.50 -5.56
C ASP A 18 -36.18 3.85 -5.82
N LYS A 19 -35.07 4.10 -5.17
CA LYS A 19 -34.19 5.28 -5.39
C LYS A 19 -33.04 5.00 -6.37
N GLY A 20 -33.04 3.85 -7.04
CA GLY A 20 -31.97 3.43 -7.95
C GLY A 20 -30.68 2.99 -7.24
N ILE A 21 -30.74 2.69 -5.94
CA ILE A 21 -29.63 2.15 -5.17
C ILE A 21 -29.79 0.63 -5.14
N GLU A 22 -29.05 -0.06 -5.98
CA GLU A 22 -29.06 -1.52 -6.06
C GLU A 22 -28.23 -2.16 -4.95
N GLY A 23 -28.64 -3.36 -4.54
CA GLY A 23 -27.97 -4.21 -3.55
C GLY A 23 -28.59 -4.18 -2.17
N ASP A 24 -28.21 -5.14 -1.34
CA ASP A 24 -28.66 -5.25 0.05
C ASP A 24 -28.00 -4.16 0.91
N VAL A 25 -28.71 -3.05 1.12
CA VAL A 25 -28.26 -1.93 1.97
C VAL A 25 -28.34 -2.30 3.46
N PHE A 26 -29.31 -3.14 3.81
CA PHE A 26 -29.51 -3.64 5.18
C PHE A 26 -29.34 -5.15 5.24
N HIS A 27 -28.40 -5.63 6.04
CA HIS A 27 -28.18 -7.06 6.32
C HIS A 27 -28.04 -7.29 7.81
N ILE A 28 -28.28 -8.52 8.24
CA ILE A 28 -28.12 -8.94 9.62
C ILE A 28 -26.65 -9.37 9.81
N GLY A 29 -25.98 -8.78 10.80
CA GLY A 29 -24.59 -9.07 11.09
C GLY A 29 -23.61 -8.23 10.27
N VAL A 30 -22.33 -8.54 10.38
CA VAL A 30 -21.27 -7.91 9.60
C VAL A 30 -21.18 -8.63 8.26
N SER A 31 -21.22 -7.89 7.15
CA SER A 31 -20.97 -8.46 5.83
C SER A 31 -19.52 -8.95 5.75
N GLU A 32 -19.35 -10.27 5.66
CA GLU A 32 -18.02 -10.87 5.39
C GLU A 32 -17.51 -10.55 3.99
N ASP A 33 -18.38 -10.08 3.09
CA ASP A 33 -18.03 -9.75 1.70
C ASP A 33 -16.96 -8.65 1.59
N LYS A 34 -16.84 -7.78 2.60
CA LYS A 34 -15.80 -6.75 2.63
C LYS A 34 -14.38 -7.30 2.64
N PHE A 35 -14.19 -8.52 3.15
CA PHE A 35 -12.87 -9.16 3.31
C PHE A 35 -12.63 -10.32 2.33
N LYS A 36 -13.59 -10.63 1.46
CA LYS A 36 -13.45 -11.71 0.47
C LYS A 36 -12.42 -11.40 -0.62
N SER A 37 -12.17 -10.13 -0.91
CA SER A 37 -11.17 -9.71 -1.87
C SER A 37 -10.15 -8.80 -1.17
N THR A 38 -8.94 -9.29 -1.05
CA THR A 38 -7.82 -8.58 -0.45
C THR A 38 -6.86 -8.08 -1.52
N PHE A 39 -6.05 -7.15 -1.12
CA PHE A 39 -5.13 -6.39 -1.92
C PHE A 39 -3.74 -6.52 -1.30
N SER A 40 -2.71 -6.62 -2.13
CA SER A 40 -1.31 -6.76 -1.71
C SER A 40 -0.57 -5.43 -1.86
N LEU A 41 0.38 -5.15 -0.99
CA LEU A 41 1.34 -4.06 -1.15
C LEU A 41 2.49 -4.44 -2.10
N GLY A 42 2.48 -5.67 -2.61
CA GLY A 42 3.37 -6.10 -3.68
C GLY A 42 4.69 -6.73 -3.22
N SER A 43 4.94 -6.84 -1.93
CA SER A 43 6.10 -7.52 -1.36
C SER A 43 5.71 -8.26 -0.08
N PRO A 44 6.22 -9.48 0.15
CA PRO A 44 5.95 -10.23 1.38
C PRO A 44 6.27 -9.45 2.64
N SER A 45 7.34 -8.68 2.62
CA SER A 45 7.79 -7.90 3.77
C SER A 45 6.88 -6.69 4.07
N LEU A 46 6.22 -6.14 3.06
CA LEU A 46 5.21 -5.10 3.24
C LEU A 46 3.85 -5.68 3.61
N ASP A 47 3.47 -6.80 3.01
CA ASP A 47 2.20 -7.48 3.29
C ASP A 47 2.13 -8.00 4.74
N MET A 48 3.27 -8.24 5.37
CA MET A 48 3.35 -8.52 6.81
C MET A 48 2.73 -7.42 7.67
N LEU A 49 2.89 -6.14 7.30
CA LEU A 49 2.32 -5.00 8.05
C LEU A 49 0.81 -5.11 8.24
N THR A 50 0.13 -5.72 7.29
CA THR A 50 -1.32 -5.77 7.18
C THR A 50 -1.88 -7.19 7.24
N TYR A 51 -1.06 -8.19 7.60
CA TYR A 51 -1.45 -9.60 7.63
C TYR A 51 -1.99 -10.08 6.28
N ASN A 52 -1.48 -9.52 5.17
CA ASN A 52 -1.98 -9.77 3.81
C ASN A 52 -3.52 -9.67 3.70
N SER A 53 -4.12 -8.69 4.37
CA SER A 53 -5.57 -8.61 4.53
C SER A 53 -6.15 -7.23 4.25
N ILE A 54 -5.56 -6.46 3.33
CA ILE A 54 -6.05 -5.14 2.96
C ILE A 54 -7.35 -5.31 2.17
N PRO A 55 -8.50 -4.82 2.67
CA PRO A 55 -9.75 -4.91 1.94
C PRO A 55 -9.74 -3.97 0.73
N GLU A 56 -10.45 -4.35 -0.33
CA GLU A 56 -10.73 -3.44 -1.44
C GLU A 56 -11.78 -2.38 -1.05
N GLY A 57 -11.80 -1.28 -1.78
CA GLY A 57 -12.80 -0.22 -1.60
C GLY A 57 -12.48 0.76 -0.47
N ILE A 58 -11.22 0.92 -0.12
CA ILE A 58 -10.76 1.82 0.95
C ILE A 58 -9.90 2.96 0.42
N PHE A 59 -9.72 3.99 1.26
CA PHE A 59 -8.71 5.03 1.06
C PHE A 59 -7.41 4.63 1.75
N ILE A 60 -6.31 4.76 0.99
CA ILE A 60 -4.93 4.53 1.43
C ILE A 60 -4.15 5.82 1.25
N GLU A 61 -3.36 6.23 2.23
CA GLU A 61 -2.38 7.29 2.08
C GLU A 61 -0.96 6.71 2.10
N VAL A 62 -0.15 7.09 1.12
CA VAL A 62 1.29 6.86 1.10
C VAL A 62 1.98 8.20 1.23
N VAL A 63 2.66 8.43 2.36
CA VAL A 63 3.30 9.70 2.68
C VAL A 63 4.80 9.51 2.90
N GLY A 64 5.58 10.52 2.57
CA GLY A 64 7.03 10.46 2.80
C GLY A 64 7.78 11.61 2.13
N PRO A 65 9.06 11.79 2.45
CA PRO A 65 9.95 12.76 1.79
C PRO A 65 10.06 12.51 0.28
N GLU A 66 10.62 13.46 -0.43
CA GLU A 66 11.02 13.25 -1.82
C GLU A 66 11.97 12.05 -1.95
N SER A 67 11.91 11.35 -3.06
CA SER A 67 12.75 10.18 -3.36
C SER A 67 12.68 9.03 -2.34
N SER A 68 11.64 8.97 -1.49
CA SER A 68 11.44 7.90 -0.51
C SER A 68 10.77 6.63 -1.08
N GLY A 69 10.47 6.60 -2.38
CA GLY A 69 9.87 5.44 -3.05
C GLY A 69 8.33 5.40 -3.05
N LYS A 70 7.63 6.52 -2.77
CA LYS A 70 6.15 6.60 -2.76
C LYS A 70 5.54 6.14 -4.08
N THR A 71 5.90 6.79 -5.18
CA THR A 71 5.43 6.48 -6.53
C THR A 71 5.85 5.08 -6.96
N THR A 72 7.08 4.68 -6.66
CA THR A 72 7.61 3.34 -6.96
C THR A 72 6.79 2.25 -6.25
N LEU A 73 6.43 2.45 -4.98
CA LEU A 73 5.55 1.56 -4.24
C LEU A 73 4.15 1.52 -4.87
N ALA A 74 3.59 2.66 -5.26
CA ALA A 74 2.29 2.69 -5.93
C ALA A 74 2.31 1.95 -7.27
N PHE A 75 3.38 2.05 -8.06
CA PHE A 75 3.57 1.26 -9.28
C PHE A 75 3.66 -0.24 -8.99
N LYS A 76 4.31 -0.63 -7.90
CA LYS A 76 4.38 -2.04 -7.51
C LYS A 76 3.00 -2.60 -7.16
N ILE A 77 2.23 -1.85 -6.40
CA ILE A 77 0.85 -2.18 -6.06
C ILE A 77 0.00 -2.29 -7.34
N ALA A 78 0.14 -1.34 -8.28
CA ALA A 78 -0.54 -1.39 -9.57
C ALA A 78 -0.19 -2.65 -10.37
N SER A 79 1.08 -3.04 -10.40
CA SER A 79 1.53 -4.27 -11.06
C SER A 79 0.84 -5.51 -10.50
N ASP A 80 0.75 -5.63 -9.17
CA ASP A 80 0.11 -6.78 -8.54
C ASP A 80 -1.42 -6.76 -8.70
N PHE A 81 -2.03 -5.57 -8.71
CA PHE A 81 -3.43 -5.42 -9.07
C PHE A 81 -3.70 -5.93 -10.51
N ILE A 82 -2.86 -5.55 -11.48
CA ILE A 82 -2.96 -6.04 -12.87
C ILE A 82 -2.89 -7.56 -12.94
N LYS A 83 -1.91 -8.17 -12.24
CA LYS A 83 -1.74 -9.63 -12.21
C LYS A 83 -3.01 -10.32 -11.70
N LYS A 84 -3.62 -9.78 -10.64
CA LYS A 84 -4.87 -10.28 -10.07
C LYS A 84 -6.05 -10.12 -11.04
N GLU A 85 -6.22 -8.95 -11.63
CA GLU A 85 -7.32 -8.70 -12.57
C GLU A 85 -7.19 -9.55 -13.85
N LYS A 86 -5.98 -9.82 -14.33
CA LYS A 86 -5.73 -10.69 -15.49
C LYS A 86 -6.12 -12.15 -15.26
N GLN A 87 -6.27 -12.61 -14.03
CA GLN A 87 -6.79 -13.94 -13.71
C GLN A 87 -8.30 -14.06 -13.93
N LYS A 88 -9.02 -12.93 -14.07
CA LYS A 88 -10.45 -12.89 -14.32
C LYS A 88 -10.76 -12.92 -15.83
N PRO A 89 -11.99 -13.32 -16.20
CA PRO A 89 -12.51 -13.13 -17.55
C PRO A 89 -12.34 -11.66 -18.00
N LYS A 90 -12.09 -11.44 -19.27
CA LYS A 90 -11.74 -10.09 -19.79
C LYS A 90 -12.83 -9.04 -19.48
N GLU A 91 -14.09 -9.43 -19.56
CA GLU A 91 -15.28 -8.61 -19.31
C GLU A 91 -15.47 -8.20 -17.85
N GLU A 92 -14.89 -8.98 -16.92
CA GLU A 92 -14.95 -8.75 -15.47
C GLU A 92 -13.74 -7.96 -14.94
N ARG A 93 -12.73 -7.72 -15.79
CA ARG A 93 -11.50 -7.01 -15.39
C ARG A 93 -11.80 -5.56 -15.11
N ARG A 94 -11.21 -5.06 -14.04
CA ARG A 94 -11.26 -3.65 -13.67
C ARG A 94 -9.96 -2.98 -14.05
N HIS A 95 -10.03 -1.69 -14.29
CA HIS A 95 -8.93 -0.86 -14.76
C HIS A 95 -8.31 -0.06 -13.62
N ILE A 96 -7.14 0.52 -13.90
CA ILE A 96 -6.47 1.48 -13.03
C ILE A 96 -6.69 2.88 -13.61
N MET A 97 -7.03 3.82 -12.72
CA MET A 97 -6.95 5.24 -13.03
C MET A 97 -5.72 5.81 -12.34
N PHE A 98 -4.70 6.13 -13.11
CA PHE A 98 -3.49 6.78 -12.60
C PHE A 98 -3.58 8.27 -12.88
N VAL A 99 -3.74 9.07 -11.84
CA VAL A 99 -3.82 10.54 -11.94
C VAL A 99 -2.45 11.12 -11.66
N ASP A 100 -1.73 11.47 -12.72
CA ASP A 100 -0.42 12.13 -12.65
C ASP A 100 -0.60 13.66 -12.55
N ALA A 101 -0.80 14.15 -11.34
CA ALA A 101 -0.93 15.59 -11.09
C ALA A 101 0.44 16.31 -10.99
N GLU A 102 1.54 15.57 -10.91
CA GLU A 102 2.89 16.13 -10.94
C GLU A 102 3.47 16.21 -12.36
N GLY A 103 2.94 15.42 -13.28
CA GLY A 103 3.47 15.32 -14.64
C GLY A 103 4.85 14.66 -14.71
N THR A 104 5.15 13.76 -13.75
CA THR A 104 6.49 13.16 -13.58
C THR A 104 6.50 11.65 -13.72
N ALA A 105 5.37 11.02 -14.02
CA ALA A 105 5.29 9.58 -14.17
C ALA A 105 6.10 9.11 -15.40
N ASP A 106 7.17 8.36 -15.15
CA ASP A 106 8.00 7.76 -16.18
C ASP A 106 7.58 6.31 -16.45
N PRO A 107 6.99 6.00 -17.64
CA PRO A 107 6.58 4.65 -17.99
C PRO A 107 7.73 3.64 -18.01
N TYR A 108 8.93 4.08 -18.39
CA TYR A 108 10.11 3.21 -18.40
C TYR A 108 10.50 2.81 -16.98
N TRP A 109 10.59 3.80 -16.07
CA TRP A 109 10.89 3.55 -14.66
C TRP A 109 9.81 2.71 -13.98
N ALA A 110 8.53 2.99 -14.25
CA ALA A 110 7.42 2.18 -13.74
C ALA A 110 7.58 0.71 -14.11
N LYS A 111 7.91 0.43 -15.37
CA LYS A 111 8.11 -0.94 -15.87
C LYS A 111 9.34 -1.62 -15.28
N VAL A 112 10.47 -0.92 -15.22
CA VAL A 112 11.73 -1.48 -14.69
C VAL A 112 11.63 -1.71 -13.18
N SER A 113 11.15 -0.71 -12.43
CA SER A 113 11.17 -0.77 -10.96
C SER A 113 10.13 -1.72 -10.37
N SER A 114 8.97 -1.83 -10.98
CA SER A 114 7.83 -2.55 -10.40
C SER A 114 7.19 -3.60 -11.28
N GLY A 115 7.53 -3.61 -12.59
CA GLY A 115 6.85 -4.42 -13.59
C GLY A 115 5.49 -3.84 -14.03
N TYR A 116 5.17 -2.59 -13.67
CA TYR A 116 3.96 -1.91 -14.10
C TYR A 116 4.11 -1.38 -15.53
N ASP A 117 3.48 -2.06 -16.48
CA ASP A 117 3.44 -1.60 -17.87
C ASP A 117 2.22 -0.69 -18.07
N MET A 118 2.47 0.62 -18.16
CA MET A 118 1.40 1.63 -18.39
C MET A 118 0.74 1.49 -19.76
N ASN A 119 1.38 0.79 -20.71
CA ASN A 119 0.84 0.51 -22.04
C ASN A 119 0.17 -0.87 -22.13
N ASP A 120 -0.13 -1.50 -20.99
CA ASP A 120 -0.76 -2.81 -20.97
C ASP A 120 -2.20 -2.73 -21.48
N THR A 121 -2.40 -3.15 -22.72
CA THR A 121 -3.71 -3.14 -23.39
C THR A 121 -4.75 -4.08 -22.79
N GLY A 122 -4.36 -4.92 -21.84
CA GLY A 122 -5.29 -5.80 -21.10
C GLY A 122 -6.02 -5.11 -19.97
N ILE A 123 -5.49 -3.98 -19.51
CA ILE A 123 -6.07 -3.13 -18.48
C ILE A 123 -5.70 -1.68 -18.80
N GLU A 124 -6.68 -0.87 -19.12
CA GLU A 124 -6.45 0.55 -19.42
C GLU A 124 -6.03 1.29 -18.14
N THR A 125 -5.05 2.19 -18.26
CA THR A 125 -4.37 2.73 -17.07
C THR A 125 -4.07 4.21 -17.14
N LEU A 126 -4.79 5.02 -17.91
CA LEU A 126 -4.40 6.43 -18.02
C LEU A 126 -5.53 7.41 -17.77
N TYR A 127 -5.17 8.41 -16.97
CA TYR A 127 -5.80 9.73 -16.96
C TYR A 127 -4.67 10.76 -16.95
N GLU A 128 -4.49 11.45 -18.08
CA GLU A 128 -3.63 12.64 -18.12
C GLU A 128 -4.43 13.82 -17.58
N THR A 129 -3.86 14.49 -16.56
CA THR A 129 -4.50 15.69 -15.99
C THR A 129 -4.58 16.78 -17.06
N PRO A 130 -5.78 17.26 -17.41
CA PRO A 130 -5.91 18.33 -18.39
C PRO A 130 -5.19 19.59 -17.93
N LEU A 131 -4.48 20.26 -18.84
CA LEU A 131 -3.82 21.52 -18.55
C LEU A 131 -4.84 22.56 -18.04
N GLY A 132 -4.59 23.09 -16.84
CA GLY A 132 -5.44 24.09 -16.20
C GLY A 132 -6.69 23.53 -15.50
N ALA A 133 -6.84 22.20 -15.41
CA ALA A 133 -7.92 21.61 -14.62
C ALA A 133 -7.74 21.94 -13.13
N SER A 134 -8.84 22.35 -12.51
CA SER A 134 -8.86 22.54 -11.05
C SER A 134 -8.91 21.20 -10.30
N ALA A 135 -8.51 21.20 -9.05
CA ALA A 135 -8.58 20.04 -8.19
C ALA A 135 -10.02 19.49 -8.08
N GLU A 136 -11.04 20.36 -8.08
CA GLU A 136 -12.45 19.98 -8.07
C GLU A 136 -12.85 19.20 -9.33
N GLU A 137 -12.39 19.63 -10.51
CA GLU A 137 -12.65 18.96 -11.78
C GLU A 137 -11.99 17.58 -11.80
N ILE A 138 -10.72 17.48 -11.45
CA ILE A 138 -9.98 16.22 -11.40
C ILE A 138 -10.66 15.21 -10.45
N LEU A 139 -11.03 15.63 -9.23
CA LEU A 139 -11.69 14.76 -8.27
C LEU A 139 -13.12 14.36 -8.70
N THR A 140 -13.80 15.23 -9.46
CA THR A 140 -15.09 14.90 -10.06
C THR A 140 -14.94 13.84 -11.15
N ASP A 141 -13.91 13.94 -11.99
CA ASP A 141 -13.61 12.94 -13.01
C ASP A 141 -13.29 11.58 -12.38
N VAL A 142 -12.49 11.57 -11.29
CA VAL A 142 -12.24 10.35 -10.53
C VAL A 142 -13.53 9.73 -10.03
N ALA A 143 -14.42 10.50 -9.39
CA ALA A 143 -15.70 9.99 -8.89
C ALA A 143 -16.58 9.46 -10.03
N THR A 144 -16.61 10.16 -11.17
CA THR A 144 -17.37 9.74 -12.36
C THR A 144 -16.83 8.44 -12.94
N ALA A 145 -15.51 8.30 -13.05
CA ALA A 145 -14.89 7.06 -13.50
C ALA A 145 -15.21 5.86 -12.56
N VAL A 146 -15.17 6.07 -11.25
CA VAL A 146 -15.52 5.04 -10.26
C VAL A 146 -16.98 4.61 -10.37
N GLN A 147 -17.91 5.53 -10.68
CA GLN A 147 -19.33 5.21 -10.88
C GLN A 147 -19.60 4.22 -12.01
N THR A 148 -18.68 4.09 -12.96
CA THR A 148 -18.79 3.10 -14.05
C THR A 148 -18.69 1.65 -13.55
N GLY A 149 -18.17 1.43 -12.34
CA GLY A 149 -17.86 0.10 -11.79
C GLY A 149 -16.68 -0.59 -12.47
N LYS A 150 -16.02 0.07 -13.42
CA LYS A 150 -14.89 -0.49 -14.18
C LYS A 150 -13.52 -0.11 -13.62
N ILE A 151 -13.46 0.82 -12.68
CA ILE A 151 -12.21 1.19 -12.00
C ILE A 151 -12.10 0.44 -10.68
N GLY A 152 -11.03 -0.34 -10.52
CA GLY A 152 -10.74 -1.08 -9.27
C GLY A 152 -9.65 -0.45 -8.41
N LEU A 153 -8.78 0.36 -9.04
CA LEU A 153 -7.70 1.05 -8.37
C LEU A 153 -7.56 2.48 -8.93
N VAL A 154 -7.52 3.45 -8.03
CA VAL A 154 -7.13 4.84 -8.35
C VAL A 154 -5.82 5.12 -7.64
N ILE A 155 -4.82 5.61 -8.37
CA ILE A 155 -3.57 6.14 -7.83
C ILE A 155 -3.53 7.61 -8.16
N PHE A 156 -3.41 8.44 -7.12
CA PHE A 156 -3.38 9.89 -7.24
C PHE A 156 -2.00 10.42 -6.82
N ASP A 157 -1.20 10.85 -7.76
CA ASP A 157 0.17 11.32 -7.56
C ASP A 157 0.34 12.77 -8.04
N SER A 158 0.32 13.74 -7.16
CA SER A 158 0.15 13.68 -5.73
C SER A 158 -0.96 14.66 -5.23
N LEU A 159 -1.41 14.47 -3.98
CA LEU A 159 -2.39 15.38 -3.34
C LEU A 159 -1.81 16.77 -3.07
N VAL A 160 -0.49 16.92 -3.09
CA VAL A 160 0.20 18.21 -2.91
C VAL A 160 0.13 19.05 -4.18
N SER A 161 0.06 18.41 -5.34
CA SER A 161 0.22 19.05 -6.66
C SER A 161 -1.06 19.60 -7.24
N ILE A 162 -2.22 19.38 -6.58
CA ILE A 162 -3.50 19.91 -7.04
C ILE A 162 -3.83 21.27 -6.40
N ALA A 163 -4.26 22.20 -7.24
CA ALA A 163 -4.70 23.52 -6.81
C ALA A 163 -6.23 23.65 -6.88
N PRO A 164 -6.89 24.08 -5.78
CA PRO A 164 -8.31 24.40 -5.81
C PRO A 164 -8.63 25.52 -6.80
N LYS A 165 -9.86 25.54 -7.29
CA LYS A 165 -10.34 26.59 -8.20
C LYS A 165 -10.18 27.95 -7.51
N GLN A 166 -9.44 28.86 -8.13
CA GLN A 166 -9.23 30.21 -7.59
C GLN A 166 -10.56 30.93 -7.51
N VAL A 167 -10.91 31.41 -6.32
CA VAL A 167 -11.98 32.41 -6.16
C VAL A 167 -11.40 33.73 -6.66
N ASN A 168 -11.98 34.27 -7.71
CA ASN A 168 -11.55 35.51 -8.38
C ASN A 168 -11.14 36.60 -7.36
N GLY A 169 -9.92 37.10 -7.49
CA GLY A 169 -9.47 38.37 -6.89
C GLY A 169 -8.56 38.32 -5.67
N GLU A 170 -8.09 37.13 -5.20
CA GLU A 170 -7.17 37.08 -4.06
C GLU A 170 -5.75 36.62 -4.46
N SER A 171 -4.72 37.22 -3.85
CA SER A 171 -3.33 36.92 -4.17
C SER A 171 -2.94 35.48 -3.85
N MET A 172 -2.07 34.88 -4.65
CA MET A 172 -1.63 33.48 -4.58
C MET A 172 -0.98 33.11 -3.23
N GLU A 173 -0.47 34.08 -2.46
CA GLU A 173 0.39 33.84 -1.29
C GLU A 173 -0.32 33.34 -0.01
N LYS A 174 -1.63 33.37 0.08
CA LYS A 174 -2.33 33.10 1.38
C LYS A 174 -3.26 31.88 1.39
N LYS A 175 -3.41 31.09 0.32
CA LYS A 175 -4.63 30.29 0.16
C LYS A 175 -4.56 28.79 0.08
N ASP A 176 -3.44 28.19 -0.28
CA ASP A 176 -3.51 26.82 -0.82
C ASP A 176 -3.65 25.69 0.20
N MET A 177 -3.10 25.84 1.41
CA MET A 177 -3.14 24.73 2.39
C MET A 177 -4.54 24.45 2.97
N GLY A 178 -5.35 25.50 3.20
CA GLY A 178 -6.73 25.35 3.68
C GLY A 178 -7.70 24.88 2.59
N GLY A 179 -7.45 25.25 1.35
CA GLY A 179 -8.28 24.89 0.20
C GLY A 179 -8.28 23.40 -0.11
N VAL A 180 -7.10 22.80 -0.19
CA VAL A 180 -6.95 21.36 -0.43
C VAL A 180 -7.54 20.54 0.71
N ALA A 181 -7.34 20.93 1.97
CA ALA A 181 -7.92 20.24 3.12
C ALA A 181 -9.45 20.24 3.10
N LYS A 182 -10.07 21.37 2.76
CA LYS A 182 -11.53 21.48 2.61
C LYS A 182 -12.02 20.61 1.46
N LEU A 183 -11.37 20.67 0.32
CA LEU A 183 -11.71 19.91 -0.86
C LEU A 183 -11.65 18.39 -0.59
N MET A 184 -10.57 17.91 0.00
CA MET A 184 -10.42 16.50 0.37
C MET A 184 -11.45 16.06 1.41
N SER A 185 -11.79 16.93 2.37
CA SER A 185 -12.87 16.68 3.33
C SER A 185 -14.21 16.48 2.63
N ASP A 186 -14.55 17.34 1.68
CA ASP A 186 -15.78 17.23 0.90
C ASP A 186 -15.78 16.00 -0.03
N PHE A 187 -14.65 15.72 -0.67
CA PHE A 187 -14.49 14.56 -1.55
C PHE A 187 -14.71 13.25 -0.79
N VAL A 188 -14.01 13.01 0.31
CA VAL A 188 -14.14 11.75 1.07
C VAL A 188 -15.54 11.60 1.68
N ARG A 189 -16.13 12.66 2.21
CA ARG A 189 -17.47 12.64 2.79
C ARG A 189 -18.54 12.24 1.77
N ARG A 190 -18.43 12.73 0.54
CA ARG A 190 -19.40 12.44 -0.53
C ARG A 190 -19.19 11.08 -1.17
N ASN A 191 -17.95 10.62 -1.27
CA ASN A 191 -17.60 9.50 -2.15
C ASN A 191 -17.18 8.22 -1.40
N THR A 192 -17.03 8.21 -0.08
CA THR A 192 -16.66 6.99 0.67
C THR A 192 -17.60 5.81 0.34
N GLY A 193 -18.93 6.05 0.32
CA GLY A 193 -19.90 5.03 -0.03
C GLY A 193 -19.76 4.53 -1.48
N LEU A 194 -19.39 5.41 -2.41
CA LEU A 194 -19.14 5.08 -3.81
C LEU A 194 -17.96 4.11 -3.94
N PHE A 195 -16.82 4.45 -3.33
CA PHE A 195 -15.62 3.61 -3.36
C PHE A 195 -15.85 2.25 -2.72
N HIS A 196 -16.56 2.18 -1.60
CA HIS A 196 -16.97 0.93 -0.97
C HIS A 196 -17.89 0.08 -1.87
N ARG A 197 -18.89 0.71 -2.49
CA ARG A 197 -19.86 0.02 -3.35
C ARG A 197 -19.19 -0.67 -4.53
N TYR A 198 -18.32 0.05 -5.22
CA TYR A 198 -17.62 -0.47 -6.41
C TYR A 198 -16.29 -1.17 -6.09
N ARG A 199 -15.97 -1.32 -4.80
CA ARG A 199 -14.70 -1.92 -4.33
C ARG A 199 -13.49 -1.29 -5.00
N THR A 200 -13.56 0.00 -5.26
CA THR A 200 -12.45 0.77 -5.82
C THR A 200 -11.55 1.26 -4.70
N THR A 201 -10.28 0.87 -4.72
CA THR A 201 -9.28 1.37 -3.76
C THR A 201 -8.68 2.67 -4.29
N PHE A 202 -8.58 3.66 -3.42
CA PHE A 202 -7.94 4.95 -3.73
C PHE A 202 -6.62 5.06 -2.96
N ILE A 203 -5.50 5.20 -3.66
CA ILE A 203 -4.19 5.48 -3.09
C ILE A 203 -3.87 6.94 -3.36
N GLY A 204 -3.82 7.76 -2.30
CA GLY A 204 -3.34 9.13 -2.36
C GLY A 204 -1.88 9.23 -1.95
N ILE A 205 -1.02 9.63 -2.89
CA ILE A 205 0.38 9.93 -2.60
C ILE A 205 0.47 11.35 -2.05
N ASN A 206 1.24 11.51 -0.97
CA ASN A 206 1.33 12.78 -0.26
C ASN A 206 2.78 13.12 0.10
N GLY A 207 3.13 14.39 -0.02
CA GLY A 207 4.42 14.92 0.45
C GLY A 207 4.38 15.29 1.93
N ILE A 208 5.56 15.42 2.52
CA ILE A 208 5.77 15.98 3.86
C ILE A 208 6.33 17.39 3.69
N TYR A 209 5.76 18.35 4.43
CA TYR A 209 6.33 19.68 4.59
C TYR A 209 6.44 20.01 6.08
N TYR A 210 7.36 20.89 6.40
CA TYR A 210 7.64 21.24 7.79
C TYR A 210 7.00 22.59 8.14
N SER A 211 6.24 22.63 9.24
CA SER A 211 5.68 23.87 9.77
C SER A 211 6.77 24.69 10.46
N VAL A 212 6.81 25.99 10.19
CA VAL A 212 7.79 26.91 10.78
C VAL A 212 7.36 27.38 12.17
N ASP A 213 6.13 27.11 12.58
CA ASP A 213 5.51 27.69 13.80
C ASP A 213 5.95 27.07 15.14
N GLY A 214 6.90 26.13 15.13
CA GLY A 214 7.68 25.69 16.30
C GLY A 214 6.93 24.97 17.44
N TYR A 215 5.61 24.77 17.38
CA TYR A 215 4.83 24.03 18.37
C TYR A 215 4.22 22.74 17.80
N GLY A 216 4.43 21.62 18.46
CA GLY A 216 3.88 20.30 18.10
C GLY A 216 4.73 19.54 17.09
N ASN A 217 4.14 18.55 16.41
CA ASN A 217 4.82 17.82 15.31
C ASN A 217 5.08 18.77 14.14
N PRO A 218 6.35 19.01 13.77
CA PRO A 218 6.69 19.90 12.68
C PRO A 218 6.24 19.39 11.30
N GLU A 219 6.01 18.08 11.17
CA GLU A 219 5.59 17.46 9.90
C GLU A 219 4.11 17.68 9.63
N ARG A 220 3.81 18.14 8.43
CA ARG A 220 2.46 18.34 7.92
C ARG A 220 2.30 17.61 6.59
N THR A 221 1.06 17.19 6.29
CA THR A 221 0.68 16.58 5.01
C THR A 221 -0.54 17.29 4.45
N SER A 222 -0.70 17.27 3.13
CA SER A 222 -1.90 17.83 2.46
C SER A 222 -3.16 17.01 2.76
N GLY A 223 -4.34 17.58 2.49
CA GLY A 223 -5.63 16.91 2.66
C GLY A 223 -6.27 17.06 4.05
N GLY A 224 -5.52 17.49 5.06
CA GLY A 224 -6.07 17.79 6.38
C GLY A 224 -6.53 16.56 7.19
N THR A 225 -7.12 16.82 8.36
CA THR A 225 -7.53 15.75 9.31
C THR A 225 -8.65 14.85 8.73
N ALA A 226 -9.56 15.40 7.94
CA ALA A 226 -10.66 14.61 7.37
C ALA A 226 -10.15 13.53 6.40
N TRP A 227 -9.13 13.82 5.59
CA TRP A 227 -8.45 12.85 4.75
C TRP A 227 -7.79 11.75 5.59
N LYS A 228 -6.96 12.14 6.57
CA LYS A 228 -6.31 11.19 7.48
C LYS A 228 -7.32 10.25 8.16
N ARG A 229 -8.46 10.77 8.63
CA ARG A 229 -9.54 9.98 9.23
C ARG A 229 -10.25 9.06 8.26
N ALA A 230 -10.45 9.50 7.02
CA ALA A 230 -11.07 8.68 5.98
C ALA A 230 -10.18 7.50 5.59
N CYS A 231 -8.87 7.68 5.52
CA CYS A 231 -7.94 6.61 5.20
C CYS A 231 -8.07 5.44 6.18
N SER A 232 -8.21 4.23 5.63
CA SER A 232 -8.21 2.98 6.39
C SER A 232 -6.81 2.41 6.58
N LEU A 233 -5.88 2.83 5.73
CA LEU A 233 -4.45 2.51 5.80
C LEU A 233 -3.64 3.78 5.56
N ARG A 234 -2.61 4.01 6.38
CA ARG A 234 -1.64 5.09 6.18
C ARG A 234 -0.23 4.52 6.34
N LEU A 235 0.58 4.74 5.33
CA LEU A 235 1.95 4.25 5.23
C LEU A 235 2.90 5.45 5.09
N LYS A 236 4.01 5.45 5.84
CA LYS A 236 5.09 6.43 5.67
C LYS A 236 6.30 5.75 5.08
N THR A 237 6.75 6.23 3.92
CA THR A 237 7.94 5.70 3.26
C THR A 237 9.18 6.48 3.64
N LYS A 238 10.31 5.80 3.66
CA LYS A 238 11.64 6.37 3.83
C LYS A 238 12.63 5.62 2.94
N ARG A 239 13.57 6.34 2.34
CA ARG A 239 14.71 5.73 1.70
C ARG A 239 15.63 5.16 2.78
N GLY A 240 15.81 3.85 2.77
CA GLY A 240 16.75 3.13 3.62
C GLY A 240 18.14 3.03 2.98
N PRO A 241 19.05 2.24 3.57
CA PRO A 241 20.41 2.08 3.07
C PRO A 241 20.46 1.47 1.67
N CYS A 242 21.49 1.83 0.93
CA CYS A 242 21.85 1.13 -0.30
C CYS A 242 22.43 -0.26 0.01
N TYR A 243 22.48 -1.14 -0.98
CA TYR A 243 23.07 -2.48 -0.83
C TYR A 243 23.81 -2.90 -2.11
N ASP A 244 24.81 -3.75 -1.94
CA ASP A 244 25.56 -4.37 -3.04
C ASP A 244 24.93 -5.70 -3.52
N LYS A 245 25.56 -6.32 -4.52
CA LYS A 245 25.13 -7.60 -5.10
C LYS A 245 25.04 -8.76 -4.08
N ASP A 246 25.78 -8.66 -2.99
CA ASP A 246 25.81 -9.68 -1.92
C ASP A 246 24.82 -9.36 -0.78
N GLY A 247 24.00 -8.30 -0.96
CA GLY A 247 23.00 -7.84 0.02
C GLY A 247 23.61 -7.09 1.22
N LYS A 248 24.87 -6.68 1.13
CA LYS A 248 25.54 -5.92 2.19
C LYS A 248 25.09 -4.46 2.11
N GLU A 249 24.67 -3.91 3.24
CA GLU A 249 24.28 -2.50 3.34
C GLU A 249 25.51 -1.58 3.09
N LEU A 250 25.28 -0.57 2.27
CA LEU A 250 26.27 0.42 1.84
C LEU A 250 25.78 1.85 2.14
N LYS A 251 26.70 2.79 2.11
CA LYS A 251 26.34 4.23 2.13
C LYS A 251 25.80 4.66 0.75
N ASP A 252 24.94 5.67 0.72
CA ASP A 252 24.33 6.19 -0.52
C ASP A 252 25.34 6.63 -1.59
N THR A 253 26.56 7.00 -1.18
CA THR A 253 27.63 7.44 -2.08
C THR A 253 28.52 6.30 -2.59
N ASP A 254 28.27 5.07 -2.18
CA ASP A 254 29.09 3.92 -2.56
C ASP A 254 28.81 3.51 -4.02
N PRO A 255 29.83 3.49 -4.90
CA PRO A 255 29.63 3.14 -6.31
C PRO A 255 29.29 1.66 -6.56
N GLY A 256 29.42 0.81 -5.54
CA GLY A 256 29.04 -0.61 -5.60
C GLY A 256 27.55 -0.88 -5.36
N ALA A 257 26.77 0.16 -5.09
CA ALA A 257 25.34 0.01 -4.83
C ALA A 257 24.57 -0.40 -6.08
N ILE A 258 23.83 -1.49 -5.98
CA ILE A 258 22.93 -1.98 -7.05
C ILE A 258 21.45 -1.64 -6.80
N GLY A 259 21.13 -1.23 -5.58
CA GLY A 259 19.79 -0.91 -5.16
C GLY A 259 19.75 -0.24 -3.78
N HIS A 260 18.55 0.00 -3.29
CA HIS A 260 18.35 0.47 -1.91
C HIS A 260 17.12 -0.19 -1.30
N ILE A 261 17.02 -0.12 0.01
CA ILE A 261 15.86 -0.59 0.77
C ILE A 261 14.83 0.55 0.82
N ILE A 262 13.57 0.24 0.54
CA ILE A 262 12.44 1.11 0.86
C ILE A 262 11.90 0.67 2.22
N GLU A 263 11.99 1.54 3.19
CA GLU A 263 11.45 1.33 4.53
C GLU A 263 10.06 1.94 4.62
N VAL A 264 9.11 1.20 5.22
CA VAL A 264 7.70 1.60 5.30
C VAL A 264 7.21 1.45 6.73
N ALA A 265 6.80 2.56 7.34
CA ALA A 265 6.14 2.54 8.64
C ALA A 265 4.61 2.50 8.48
N LEU A 266 3.95 1.68 9.30
CA LEU A 266 2.50 1.60 9.39
C LEU A 266 1.99 2.65 10.39
N LEU A 267 1.50 3.79 9.88
CA LEU A 267 0.97 4.88 10.71
C LEU A 267 -0.45 4.60 11.22
N LYS A 268 -1.26 3.90 10.41
CA LYS A 268 -2.68 3.63 10.72
C LYS A 268 -3.18 2.40 9.99
N THR A 269 -4.01 1.63 10.68
CA THR A 269 -4.85 0.59 10.07
C THR A 269 -6.21 0.52 10.78
N LYS A 270 -7.30 0.23 10.02
CA LYS A 270 -8.66 0.02 10.53
C LYS A 270 -9.14 -1.43 10.41
N PHE A 271 -8.34 -2.34 9.87
CA PHE A 271 -8.79 -3.69 9.48
C PHE A 271 -7.89 -4.82 10.01
N CYS A 272 -6.76 -4.51 10.60
CA CYS A 272 -5.87 -5.49 11.22
C CYS A 272 -5.29 -4.94 12.52
N ARG A 273 -4.59 -5.79 13.29
CA ARG A 273 -3.85 -5.36 14.49
C ARG A 273 -2.74 -4.38 14.07
N TRP A 274 -2.46 -3.44 14.96
CA TRP A 274 -1.42 -2.42 14.76
C TRP A 274 -0.16 -2.76 15.57
N ASP A 275 0.32 -3.97 15.46
CA ASP A 275 1.44 -4.53 16.21
C ASP A 275 2.71 -4.73 15.37
N ARG A 276 2.61 -4.73 14.05
CA ARG A 276 3.71 -4.74 13.09
C ARG A 276 3.87 -3.34 12.51
N LYS A 277 4.97 -2.68 12.83
CA LYS A 277 5.15 -1.24 12.53
C LYS A 277 6.06 -0.98 11.34
N LEU A 278 6.97 -1.88 11.03
CA LEU A 278 8.00 -1.72 10.00
C LEU A 278 7.89 -2.80 8.94
N GLY A 279 7.89 -2.38 7.67
CA GLY A 279 8.16 -3.21 6.50
C GLY A 279 9.41 -2.70 5.78
N ARG A 280 10.17 -3.60 5.18
CA ARG A 280 11.37 -3.29 4.41
C ARG A 280 11.34 -4.06 3.12
N CYS A 281 11.43 -3.42 1.98
CA CYS A 281 11.52 -4.09 0.68
C CYS A 281 12.74 -3.63 -0.10
N HIS A 282 13.34 -4.58 -0.83
CA HIS A 282 14.53 -4.35 -1.63
C HIS A 282 14.15 -3.90 -3.03
N LEU A 283 14.73 -2.78 -3.48
CA LEU A 283 14.58 -2.25 -4.83
C LEU A 283 15.94 -2.27 -5.53
N ASP A 284 16.11 -3.17 -6.49
CA ASP A 284 17.25 -3.21 -7.42
C ASP A 284 16.98 -2.23 -8.57
N TYR A 285 17.97 -1.39 -8.92
CA TYR A 285 17.81 -0.35 -9.95
C TYR A 285 17.65 -0.89 -11.38
N THR A 286 17.96 -2.17 -11.60
CA THR A 286 17.88 -2.82 -12.91
C THR A 286 16.80 -3.89 -12.99
N ARG A 287 16.47 -4.54 -11.88
CA ARG A 287 15.55 -5.69 -11.80
C ARG A 287 14.22 -5.34 -11.11
N GLY A 288 14.14 -4.17 -10.46
CA GLY A 288 12.97 -3.75 -9.71
C GLY A 288 12.89 -4.37 -8.30
N PHE A 289 11.69 -4.59 -7.80
CA PHE A 289 11.48 -5.17 -6.47
C PHE A 289 12.04 -6.60 -6.37
N ASP A 290 12.93 -6.84 -5.44
CA ASP A 290 13.56 -8.13 -5.18
C ASP A 290 12.70 -9.00 -4.25
N ILE A 291 11.63 -9.57 -4.84
CA ILE A 291 10.68 -10.40 -4.08
C ILE A 291 11.33 -11.66 -3.50
N LEU A 292 12.39 -12.17 -4.15
CA LEU A 292 13.12 -13.32 -3.62
C LEU A 292 13.85 -12.95 -2.34
N GLN A 293 14.55 -11.81 -2.31
CA GLN A 293 15.21 -11.33 -1.09
C GLN A 293 14.20 -11.01 0.02
N ASP A 294 13.10 -10.34 -0.33
CA ASP A 294 12.04 -10.04 0.64
C ASP A 294 11.40 -11.32 1.20
N THR A 295 11.27 -12.38 0.39
CA THR A 295 10.82 -13.71 0.84
C THR A 295 11.82 -14.33 1.81
N ILE A 296 13.13 -14.24 1.54
CA ILE A 296 14.19 -14.74 2.43
C ILE A 296 14.11 -14.06 3.80
N ASP A 297 13.93 -12.76 3.83
CA ASP A 297 13.86 -12.00 5.07
C ASP A 297 12.64 -12.41 5.91
N VAL A 298 11.47 -12.56 5.28
CA VAL A 298 10.25 -13.01 5.96
C VAL A 298 10.34 -14.49 6.36
N ALA A 299 10.93 -15.35 5.52
CA ALA A 299 11.16 -16.76 5.85
C ALA A 299 12.12 -16.94 7.02
N THR A 300 13.13 -16.07 7.11
CA THR A 300 14.05 -16.01 8.26
C THR A 300 13.31 -15.59 9.52
N PHE A 301 12.45 -14.58 9.41
CA PHE A 301 11.59 -14.13 10.50
C PHE A 301 10.69 -15.25 11.03
N PHE A 302 10.07 -16.03 10.16
CA PHE A 302 9.22 -17.16 10.55
C PHE A 302 9.98 -18.44 10.92
N GLY A 303 11.32 -18.44 10.89
CA GLY A 303 12.14 -19.59 11.25
C GLY A 303 12.17 -20.72 10.22
N ILE A 304 11.71 -20.48 8.99
CA ILE A 304 11.87 -21.41 7.86
C ILE A 304 13.34 -21.44 7.42
N ILE A 305 14.02 -20.29 7.50
CA ILE A 305 15.46 -20.18 7.33
C ILE A 305 16.08 -19.98 8.71
N GLN A 306 16.92 -20.91 9.14
CA GLN A 306 17.47 -20.95 10.48
C GLN A 306 18.98 -20.75 10.48
N ASN A 307 19.47 -19.91 11.38
CA ASN A 307 20.90 -19.84 11.69
C ASN A 307 21.24 -20.94 12.69
N VAL A 308 21.90 -22.01 12.23
CA VAL A 308 22.20 -23.22 13.04
C VAL A 308 23.56 -23.18 13.72
N SER A 309 24.46 -22.32 13.24
CA SER A 309 25.77 -22.07 13.88
C SER A 309 26.31 -20.75 13.30
N GLN A 310 27.37 -20.22 13.92
CA GLN A 310 27.93 -18.92 13.51
C GLN A 310 28.17 -18.84 11.99
N GLY A 311 27.33 -18.06 11.27
CA GLY A 311 27.42 -17.85 9.83
C GLY A 311 26.97 -19.05 8.97
N HIS A 312 26.28 -20.06 9.52
CA HIS A 312 25.72 -21.17 8.76
C HIS A 312 24.20 -21.21 8.89
N TYR A 313 23.55 -21.34 7.75
CA TYR A 313 22.09 -21.35 7.64
C TYR A 313 21.61 -22.67 7.05
N ILE A 314 20.40 -23.07 7.39
CA ILE A 314 19.66 -24.13 6.72
C ILE A 314 18.29 -23.60 6.30
N VAL A 315 17.78 -24.14 5.21
CA VAL A 315 16.39 -23.99 4.80
C VAL A 315 15.65 -25.24 5.23
N THR A 316 14.55 -25.07 5.95
CA THR A 316 13.69 -26.18 6.37
C THR A 316 12.50 -26.32 5.45
N ASP A 317 12.00 -27.53 5.31
CA ASP A 317 10.72 -27.78 4.65
C ASP A 317 9.61 -27.05 5.41
N PRO A 318 8.83 -26.21 4.77
CA PRO A 318 7.86 -25.36 5.45
C PRO A 318 6.69 -26.13 6.09
N ASP A 319 6.48 -27.40 5.76
CA ASP A 319 5.41 -28.23 6.27
C ASP A 319 5.88 -29.22 7.34
N SER A 320 7.00 -29.91 7.11
CA SER A 320 7.56 -30.88 8.04
C SER A 320 8.55 -30.29 9.05
N GLY A 321 9.16 -29.15 8.73
CA GLY A 321 10.24 -28.55 9.52
C GLY A 321 11.60 -29.23 9.37
N GLU A 322 11.69 -30.28 8.56
CA GLU A 322 12.94 -30.99 8.32
C GLU A 322 13.87 -30.18 7.38
N PRO A 323 15.20 -30.27 7.54
CA PRO A 323 16.15 -29.62 6.65
C PRO A 323 16.00 -30.10 5.20
N ILE A 324 15.88 -29.15 4.25
CA ILE A 324 15.84 -29.42 2.79
C ILE A 324 17.06 -28.86 2.08
N SER A 325 17.93 -28.16 2.78
CA SER A 325 19.22 -27.73 2.29
C SER A 325 20.35 -28.31 3.13
N GLU A 326 21.54 -28.43 2.54
CA GLU A 326 22.78 -28.53 3.29
C GLU A 326 23.04 -27.23 4.08
N LYS A 327 24.11 -27.21 4.90
CA LYS A 327 24.52 -26.00 5.61
C LYS A 327 25.07 -24.96 4.62
N ILE A 328 24.33 -23.87 4.45
CA ILE A 328 24.70 -22.73 3.61
C ILE A 328 25.61 -21.80 4.43
N LYS A 329 26.85 -21.61 3.97
CA LYS A 329 27.81 -20.73 4.63
C LYS A 329 27.59 -19.28 4.22
N GLY A 330 27.22 -18.42 5.18
CA GLY A 330 26.96 -16.99 4.96
C GLY A 330 25.55 -16.68 4.45
N LYS A 331 24.94 -15.61 4.97
CA LYS A 331 23.57 -15.19 4.59
C LYS A 331 23.47 -14.87 3.09
N ALA A 332 24.51 -14.31 2.50
CA ALA A 332 24.54 -13.94 1.06
C ALA A 332 24.37 -15.14 0.12
N ASN A 333 24.68 -16.37 0.55
CA ASN A 333 24.54 -17.57 -0.27
C ASN A 333 23.14 -18.21 -0.22
N ILE A 334 22.22 -17.67 0.60
CA ILE A 334 20.84 -18.15 0.65
C ILE A 334 20.09 -17.80 -0.64
N LYS A 335 20.30 -16.59 -1.15
CA LYS A 335 19.66 -16.15 -2.39
C LYS A 335 20.09 -16.97 -3.61
N PRO A 336 21.40 -17.21 -3.87
CA PRO A 336 21.85 -18.15 -4.90
C PRO A 336 21.25 -19.56 -4.77
N PHE A 337 21.13 -20.09 -3.55
CA PHE A 337 20.47 -21.38 -3.32
C PHE A 337 19.04 -21.38 -3.85
N PHE A 338 18.25 -20.35 -3.58
CA PHE A 338 16.87 -20.26 -4.08
C PHE A 338 16.80 -19.99 -5.58
N GLU A 339 17.77 -19.26 -6.15
CA GLU A 339 17.86 -19.06 -7.60
C GLU A 339 18.10 -20.38 -8.35
N GLU A 340 18.82 -21.32 -7.73
CA GLU A 340 19.03 -22.68 -8.26
C GLU A 340 17.87 -23.64 -7.97
N HIS A 341 17.04 -23.34 -6.96
CA HIS A 341 15.94 -24.20 -6.48
C HIS A 341 14.61 -23.40 -6.41
N LEU A 342 14.12 -22.97 -7.58
CA LEU A 342 12.92 -22.13 -7.68
C LEU A 342 11.63 -22.82 -7.17
N ASP A 343 11.56 -24.14 -7.26
CA ASP A 343 10.47 -24.94 -6.69
C ASP A 343 10.44 -24.87 -5.17
N VAL A 344 11.62 -24.94 -4.53
CA VAL A 344 11.76 -24.76 -3.08
C VAL A 344 11.39 -23.32 -2.68
N TRP A 345 11.91 -22.32 -3.43
CA TRP A 345 11.54 -20.93 -3.20
C TRP A 345 10.03 -20.72 -3.26
N LYS A 346 9.36 -21.28 -4.28
CA LYS A 346 7.91 -21.13 -4.45
C LYS A 346 7.13 -21.69 -3.25
N ARG A 347 7.52 -22.86 -2.75
CA ARG A 347 6.91 -23.46 -1.54
C ARG A 347 7.12 -22.59 -0.30
N VAL A 348 8.34 -22.08 -0.11
CA VAL A 348 8.66 -21.15 0.97
C VAL A 348 7.86 -19.87 0.86
N TYR A 349 7.75 -19.30 -0.34
CA TYR A 349 6.93 -18.11 -0.61
C TYR A 349 5.46 -18.32 -0.23
N ASP A 350 4.85 -19.40 -0.69
CA ASP A 350 3.45 -19.71 -0.39
C ASP A 350 3.23 -19.89 1.13
N LYS A 351 4.18 -20.55 1.80
CA LYS A 351 4.13 -20.76 3.25
C LYS A 351 4.29 -19.46 4.04
N VAL A 352 5.16 -18.58 3.61
CA VAL A 352 5.32 -17.25 4.18
C VAL A 352 3.99 -16.50 4.16
N TYR A 353 3.26 -16.54 3.04
CA TYR A 353 1.94 -15.91 2.93
C TYR A 353 0.87 -16.58 3.80
N GLU A 354 0.91 -17.92 3.93
CA GLU A 354 0.04 -18.64 4.87
C GLU A 354 0.30 -18.19 6.31
N MET A 355 1.58 -18.15 6.73
CA MET A 355 1.96 -17.80 8.09
C MET A 355 1.68 -16.33 8.42
N MET A 356 1.96 -15.40 7.51
CA MET A 356 1.71 -13.97 7.76
C MET A 356 0.22 -13.65 7.91
N SER A 357 -0.66 -14.43 7.30
CA SER A 357 -2.10 -14.22 7.33
C SER A 357 -2.76 -14.73 8.63
N ARG A 358 -2.03 -15.44 9.48
CA ARG A 358 -2.54 -15.95 10.77
C ARG A 358 -2.63 -14.80 11.78
N LYS A 359 -3.86 -14.32 12.00
CA LYS A 359 -4.15 -13.18 12.90
C LYS A 359 -4.12 -13.51 14.39
N ASP A 360 -4.03 -14.78 14.75
CA ASP A 360 -4.21 -15.34 16.09
C ASP A 360 -2.91 -15.89 16.72
N ASN A 361 -1.76 -15.69 16.08
CA ASN A 361 -0.49 -16.16 16.65
C ASN A 361 -0.02 -15.24 17.80
N PRO A 362 -0.06 -15.69 19.07
CA PRO A 362 0.28 -14.86 20.23
C PRO A 362 1.80 -14.59 20.36
N ASN A 363 2.64 -15.36 19.68
CA ASN A 363 4.10 -15.22 19.72
C ASN A 363 4.64 -14.41 18.54
N ASP A 364 3.81 -13.61 17.92
CA ASP A 364 4.16 -12.84 16.74
C ASP A 364 5.17 -11.75 17.10
N VAL A 365 6.39 -11.95 16.72
CA VAL A 365 7.46 -10.94 16.80
C VAL A 365 7.34 -10.04 15.60
N SER A 366 7.68 -8.78 15.71
CA SER A 366 7.66 -7.83 14.58
C SER A 366 9.07 -7.64 13.99
N PHE A 367 9.16 -7.17 12.75
CA PHE A 367 10.45 -6.89 12.10
C PHE A 367 11.29 -5.90 12.88
N GLU A 368 10.67 -4.85 13.41
CA GLU A 368 11.36 -3.86 14.22
C GLU A 368 12.02 -4.48 15.46
N LYS A 369 11.36 -5.45 16.10
CA LYS A 369 11.93 -6.18 17.24
C LYS A 369 13.06 -7.10 16.81
N MET A 370 12.89 -7.85 15.72
CA MET A 370 13.92 -8.75 15.20
C MET A 370 15.19 -8.01 14.78
N LEU A 371 15.04 -6.84 14.16
CA LEU A 371 16.15 -6.02 13.68
C LEU A 371 16.65 -5.02 14.74
N ASN A 372 16.02 -4.99 15.92
CA ASN A 372 16.29 -4.03 16.98
C ASN A 372 16.23 -2.57 16.50
N ILE A 373 15.17 -2.24 15.73
CA ILE A 373 14.96 -0.92 15.15
C ILE A 373 13.91 -0.16 15.96
N ASN A 374 14.24 1.06 16.39
CA ASN A 374 13.26 2.00 16.90
C ASN A 374 12.58 2.72 15.72
N VAL A 375 11.35 2.34 15.42
CA VAL A 375 10.60 2.86 14.28
C VAL A 375 10.26 4.34 14.45
N GLU A 376 9.98 4.79 15.67
CA GLU A 376 9.68 6.20 15.94
C GLU A 376 10.90 7.08 15.66
N GLU A 377 12.08 6.66 16.12
CA GLU A 377 13.33 7.34 15.84
C GLU A 377 13.69 7.30 14.34
N LEU A 378 13.57 6.11 13.73
CA LEU A 378 13.89 5.92 12.30
C LEU A 378 13.07 6.83 11.40
N PHE A 379 11.79 7.02 11.69
CA PHE A 379 10.87 7.80 10.85
C PHE A 379 10.59 9.21 11.37
N GLY A 380 11.12 9.58 12.56
CA GLY A 380 10.84 10.87 13.20
C GLY A 380 9.34 11.04 13.50
N ILE A 381 8.66 10.00 14.00
CA ILE A 381 7.23 9.99 14.30
C ILE A 381 6.99 9.70 15.78
N ASN A 382 5.82 10.07 16.27
CA ASN A 382 5.31 9.65 17.56
C ASN A 382 3.98 8.91 17.33
N PHE A 383 3.94 7.61 17.60
CA PHE A 383 2.75 6.79 17.35
C PHE A 383 1.56 7.16 18.25
N GLU A 384 1.78 7.68 19.44
CA GLU A 384 0.68 8.15 20.32
C GLU A 384 0.01 9.37 19.68
N GLN A 385 0.78 10.34 19.21
CA GLN A 385 0.28 11.52 18.52
C GLN A 385 -0.41 11.16 17.20
N GLU A 386 0.17 10.24 16.40
CA GLU A 386 -0.47 9.74 15.19
C GLU A 386 -1.81 9.04 15.49
N ALA A 387 -1.92 8.32 16.60
CA ALA A 387 -3.17 7.70 17.00
C ALA A 387 -4.26 8.75 17.36
N GLU A 388 -3.91 9.81 18.05
CA GLU A 388 -4.82 10.91 18.37
C GLU A 388 -5.31 11.66 17.12
N GLU A 389 -4.41 11.95 16.18
CA GLU A 389 -4.76 12.59 14.89
C GLU A 389 -5.64 11.72 13.99
N ASN A 390 -5.52 10.42 14.11
CA ASN A 390 -6.24 9.42 13.32
C ASN A 390 -7.58 8.99 13.92
N GLY A 391 -7.81 9.23 15.21
CA GLY A 391 -9.06 8.95 15.95
C GLY A 391 -10.09 10.01 15.68
#